data_f974859c9fa3e148f1d344658ed7305d
#
_entry.id   f974859c9fa3e148f1d344658ed7305d
#
_cell.length_a   1.000
_cell.length_b   1.000
_cell.length_c   1.000
_cell.angle_alpha   90.00
_cell.angle_beta   90.00
_cell.angle_gamma   90.00
#
_symmetry.space_group_name_H-M   'P 1'
#
loop_
_entity.id
_entity.type
_entity.pdbx_description
1 polymer ?
#
loop_
_entity_poly.entity_id
_entity_poly.type
_entity_poly.pdbx_seq_one_letter_code
_entity_poly.pdbx_strand_id
1 'polypeptide(L)'
;MRLVGTGYSTATFTADSYFTQTVSTGNTAVGRVVSYDQTTGVLKYWQDRSLAGFNTVGTAQTDPTYGFDLKEFTSSPGTGGSLTIVPSTGTDLTIDTNFTGVSTVINNRTYYLGQSFTSGIANPEVKKHSGNIIYVDNRPSITRSSNQKEDIKVILQF
;
A
#
# COMPACT_ATOMS: atom_id res chain seq x y z
N MET A 1 -1.77 0.72 8.54
CA MET A 1 -3.12 0.64 9.17
C MET A 1 -3.01 0.51 10.67
N ARG A 2 -4.04 0.83 11.41
CA ARG A 2 -4.13 0.51 12.84
C ARG A 2 -5.04 -0.69 13.05
N LEU A 3 -4.60 -1.62 13.88
CA LEU A 3 -5.33 -2.84 14.22
C LEU A 3 -5.76 -2.82 15.68
N VAL A 4 -6.94 -3.35 15.94
CA VAL A 4 -7.54 -3.50 17.28
C VAL A 4 -8.14 -4.89 17.44
N GLY A 5 -8.46 -5.26 18.65
CA GLY A 5 -9.06 -6.53 19.02
C GLY A 5 -8.38 -7.13 20.24
N THR A 6 -8.91 -8.23 20.73
CA THR A 6 -8.33 -8.93 21.88
C THR A 6 -6.94 -9.44 21.49
N GLY A 7 -5.90 -9.00 22.22
CA GLY A 7 -4.55 -9.47 22.01
C GLY A 7 -3.74 -8.66 20.97
N TYR A 8 -4.18 -7.49 20.53
CA TYR A 8 -3.38 -6.65 19.63
C TYR A 8 -2.00 -6.33 20.19
N SER A 9 -1.88 -6.18 21.52
CA SER A 9 -0.63 -5.90 22.22
C SER A 9 0.30 -7.12 22.38
N THR A 10 -0.16 -8.30 22.03
CA THR A 10 0.61 -9.56 22.10
C THR A 10 0.75 -10.24 20.73
N ALA A 11 -0.05 -9.83 19.75
CA ALA A 11 0.07 -10.31 18.39
C ALA A 11 1.41 -9.91 17.79
N THR A 12 1.91 -10.72 16.85
CA THR A 12 3.14 -10.42 16.12
C THR A 12 2.89 -10.49 14.62
N PHE A 13 3.58 -9.62 13.88
CA PHE A 13 3.69 -9.67 12.44
C PHE A 13 5.18 -9.78 12.10
N THR A 14 5.57 -10.90 11.53
CA THR A 14 6.97 -11.12 11.13
C THR A 14 7.33 -10.16 10.01
N ALA A 15 8.41 -9.39 10.17
CA ALA A 15 8.90 -8.51 9.11
C ALA A 15 9.17 -9.32 7.84
N ASP A 16 8.93 -8.71 6.69
CA ASP A 16 9.04 -9.32 5.36
C ASP A 16 8.06 -10.45 5.05
N SER A 17 7.20 -10.88 5.99
CA SER A 17 6.12 -11.82 5.68
C SER A 17 4.97 -11.14 4.97
N TYR A 18 4.14 -11.93 4.31
CA TYR A 18 2.91 -11.46 3.68
C TYR A 18 1.74 -11.55 4.67
N PHE A 19 0.79 -10.65 4.49
CA PHE A 19 -0.51 -10.73 5.14
C PHE A 19 -1.61 -10.33 4.17
N THR A 20 -2.84 -10.72 4.46
CA THR A 20 -3.96 -10.59 3.54
C THR A 20 -5.20 -10.03 4.21
N GLN A 21 -6.06 -9.47 3.40
CA GLN A 21 -7.44 -9.14 3.73
C GLN A 21 -8.36 -9.65 2.61
N THR A 22 -9.43 -10.33 2.96
CA THR A 22 -10.52 -10.58 2.01
C THR A 22 -11.32 -9.30 1.83
N VAL A 23 -11.14 -8.62 0.70
CA VAL A 23 -11.82 -7.34 0.44
C VAL A 23 -13.23 -7.52 -0.11
N SER A 24 -13.49 -8.62 -0.77
CA SER A 24 -14.82 -9.10 -1.19
C SER A 24 -14.73 -10.56 -1.59
N THR A 25 -15.86 -11.21 -1.89
CA THR A 25 -15.85 -12.58 -2.40
C THR A 25 -14.89 -12.73 -3.60
N GLY A 26 -13.94 -13.64 -3.49
CA GLY A 26 -12.94 -13.92 -4.54
C GLY A 26 -11.85 -12.86 -4.70
N ASN A 27 -11.85 -11.78 -3.93
CA ASN A 27 -10.86 -10.72 -4.02
C ASN A 27 -10.09 -10.58 -2.70
N THR A 28 -8.77 -10.70 -2.78
CA THR A 28 -7.88 -10.64 -1.63
C THR A 28 -6.82 -9.55 -1.84
N ALA A 29 -6.71 -8.63 -0.89
CA ALA A 29 -5.60 -7.71 -0.82
C ALA A 29 -4.40 -8.40 -0.17
N VAL A 30 -3.21 -8.18 -0.69
CA VAL A 30 -1.96 -8.74 -0.18
C VAL A 30 -1.01 -7.59 0.13
N GLY A 31 -0.38 -7.62 1.29
CA GLY A 31 0.64 -6.68 1.70
C GLY A 31 1.85 -7.41 2.28
N ARG A 32 2.96 -6.71 2.33
CA ARG A 32 4.19 -7.18 2.96
C ARG A 32 4.46 -6.37 4.22
N VAL A 33 4.72 -7.06 5.32
CA VAL A 33 4.97 -6.45 6.63
C VAL A 33 6.30 -5.71 6.62
N VAL A 34 6.29 -4.45 7.06
CA VAL A 34 7.50 -3.69 7.42
C VAL A 34 7.75 -3.82 8.92
N SER A 35 6.77 -3.45 9.73
CA SER A 35 6.84 -3.57 11.18
C SER A 35 5.46 -3.48 11.82
N TYR A 36 5.32 -4.02 13.01
CA TYR A 36 4.14 -3.90 13.85
C TYR A 36 4.50 -3.36 15.22
N ASP A 37 3.80 -2.33 15.65
CA ASP A 37 3.96 -1.75 16.97
C ASP A 37 2.84 -2.26 17.89
N GLN A 38 3.18 -3.15 18.81
CA GLN A 38 2.27 -3.74 19.77
C GLN A 38 1.68 -2.74 20.77
N THR A 39 2.33 -1.58 20.98
CA THR A 39 1.85 -0.56 21.90
C THR A 39 0.69 0.23 21.30
N THR A 40 0.76 0.54 20.03
CA THR A 40 -0.21 1.38 19.33
C THR A 40 -1.15 0.61 18.41
N GLY A 41 -0.84 -0.66 18.12
CA GLY A 41 -1.56 -1.47 17.13
C GLY A 41 -1.29 -1.07 15.68
N VAL A 42 -0.25 -0.28 15.42
CA VAL A 42 0.04 0.21 14.07
C VAL A 42 0.87 -0.78 13.29
N LEU A 43 0.30 -1.31 12.22
CA LEU A 43 0.97 -2.15 11.23
C LEU A 43 1.45 -1.27 10.07
N LYS A 44 2.77 -1.22 9.87
CA LYS A 44 3.42 -0.62 8.69
C LYS A 44 3.62 -1.69 7.63
N TYR A 45 3.24 -1.38 6.42
CA TYR A 45 3.27 -2.32 5.31
C TYR A 45 3.45 -1.58 3.99
N TRP A 46 3.76 -2.33 2.97
CA TRP A 46 3.76 -1.82 1.61
C TRP A 46 3.01 -2.77 0.67
N GLN A 47 2.49 -2.20 -0.40
CA GLN A 47 1.87 -2.89 -1.52
C GLN A 47 2.45 -2.33 -2.81
N ASP A 48 2.87 -3.19 -3.71
CA ASP A 48 3.29 -2.82 -5.05
C ASP A 48 2.86 -3.87 -6.08
N ARG A 49 3.18 -3.61 -7.33
CA ARG A 49 2.81 -4.51 -8.43
C ARG A 49 3.49 -5.88 -8.36
N SER A 50 4.58 -6.01 -7.62
CA SER A 50 5.23 -7.31 -7.43
C SER A 50 4.39 -8.28 -6.60
N LEU A 51 3.43 -7.76 -5.84
CA LEU A 51 2.45 -8.56 -5.10
C LEU A 51 1.22 -8.95 -5.93
N ALA A 52 1.01 -8.31 -7.08
CA ALA A 52 0.00 -8.76 -8.03
C ALA A 52 0.38 -10.14 -8.57
N GLY A 53 -0.59 -11.00 -8.77
CA GLY A 53 -0.32 -12.37 -9.16
C GLY A 53 -0.20 -13.36 -7.99
N PHE A 54 -0.42 -12.90 -6.75
CA PHE A 54 -0.55 -13.77 -5.59
C PHE A 54 -2.01 -13.82 -5.15
N ASN A 55 -2.57 -15.02 -5.04
CA ASN A 55 -3.95 -15.23 -4.58
C ASN A 55 -4.07 -15.40 -3.07
N THR A 56 -3.01 -15.88 -2.43
CA THR A 56 -2.86 -16.04 -1.00
C THR A 56 -1.45 -15.65 -0.57
N VAL A 57 -1.16 -15.68 0.70
CA VAL A 57 0.16 -15.33 1.22
C VAL A 57 1.25 -16.13 0.52
N GLY A 58 2.02 -15.47 -0.33
CA GLY A 58 3.17 -16.05 -1.04
C GLY A 58 2.84 -17.03 -2.18
N THR A 59 1.56 -17.30 -2.46
CA THR A 59 1.16 -18.23 -3.52
C THR A 59 0.88 -17.47 -4.80
N ALA A 60 1.53 -17.87 -5.89
CA ALA A 60 1.32 -17.25 -7.20
C ALA A 60 -0.14 -17.38 -7.64
N GLN A 61 -0.70 -16.30 -8.16
CA GLN A 61 -2.02 -16.30 -8.78
C GLN A 61 -1.95 -17.02 -10.12
N THR A 62 -2.75 -18.07 -10.26
CA THR A 62 -2.82 -18.87 -11.48
C THR A 62 -3.88 -18.39 -12.47
N ASP A 63 -4.79 -17.53 -12.00
CA ASP A 63 -5.82 -16.94 -12.84
C ASP A 63 -5.25 -15.73 -13.60
N PRO A 64 -5.14 -15.77 -14.93
CA PRO A 64 -4.60 -14.66 -15.71
C PRO A 64 -5.44 -13.39 -15.63
N THR A 65 -6.70 -13.48 -15.21
CA THR A 65 -7.59 -12.32 -15.03
C THR A 65 -7.13 -11.44 -13.86
N TYR A 66 -6.49 -12.02 -12.86
CA TYR A 66 -6.04 -11.32 -11.66
C TYR A 66 -4.54 -11.04 -11.62
N GLY A 67 -3.77 -11.52 -12.58
CA GLY A 67 -2.31 -11.49 -12.58
C GLY A 67 -1.67 -10.10 -12.42
N PHE A 68 -2.41 -9.02 -12.69
CA PHE A 68 -1.92 -7.65 -12.57
C PHE A 68 -2.84 -6.75 -11.74
N ASP A 69 -3.90 -7.30 -11.17
CA ASP A 69 -4.89 -6.55 -10.41
C ASP A 69 -4.60 -6.68 -8.91
N LEU A 70 -3.70 -5.84 -8.41
CA LEU A 70 -3.43 -5.73 -7.00
C LEU A 70 -4.64 -5.06 -6.32
N LYS A 71 -5.34 -5.82 -5.48
CA LYS A 71 -6.41 -5.28 -4.63
C LYS A 71 -5.81 -4.48 -3.49
N GLU A 72 -6.38 -3.31 -3.23
CA GLU A 72 -5.99 -2.47 -2.10
C GLU A 72 -6.70 -2.92 -0.82
N PHE A 73 -6.03 -2.79 0.32
CA PHE A 73 -6.70 -2.93 1.62
C PHE A 73 -7.80 -1.90 1.76
N THR A 74 -8.90 -2.28 2.38
CA THR A 74 -10.06 -1.41 2.53
C THR A 74 -10.64 -1.44 3.94
N SER A 75 -11.11 -0.29 4.39
CA SER A 75 -11.92 -0.14 5.60
C SER A 75 -13.42 -0.33 5.35
N SER A 76 -13.81 -0.54 4.09
CA SER A 76 -15.20 -0.80 3.68
C SER A 76 -15.25 -2.03 2.76
N PRO A 77 -15.10 -3.24 3.32
CA PRO A 77 -15.13 -4.46 2.53
C PRO A 77 -16.46 -4.63 1.80
N GLY A 78 -16.38 -5.16 0.57
CA GLY A 78 -17.56 -5.56 -0.18
C GLY A 78 -18.20 -6.83 0.35
N THR A 79 -19.23 -7.32 -0.34
CA THR A 79 -19.94 -8.56 0.04
C THR A 79 -18.94 -9.72 0.17
N GLY A 80 -19.01 -10.43 1.30
CA GLY A 80 -18.09 -11.54 1.62
C GLY A 80 -16.67 -11.10 2.01
N GLY A 81 -16.41 -9.82 2.12
CA GLY A 81 -15.16 -9.29 2.65
C GLY A 81 -15.17 -9.16 4.18
N SER A 82 -14.00 -8.87 4.76
CA SER A 82 -13.81 -8.73 6.20
C SER A 82 -12.79 -7.63 6.52
N LEU A 83 -12.97 -6.99 7.68
CA LEU A 83 -11.95 -6.11 8.27
C LEU A 83 -10.84 -6.88 8.98
N THR A 84 -10.90 -8.20 9.02
CA THR A 84 -9.99 -9.06 9.76
C THR A 84 -8.63 -9.16 9.06
N ILE A 85 -7.59 -9.02 9.84
CA ILE A 85 -6.18 -9.22 9.47
C ILE A 85 -5.62 -10.32 10.36
N VAL A 86 -5.04 -11.35 9.77
CA VAL A 86 -4.45 -12.48 10.48
C VAL A 86 -2.99 -12.18 10.79
N PRO A 87 -2.57 -12.12 12.06
CA PRO A 87 -1.18 -11.93 12.43
C PRO A 87 -0.34 -13.20 12.19
N SER A 88 0.98 -13.06 12.20
CA SER A 88 1.89 -14.22 12.15
C SER A 88 1.74 -15.11 13.39
N THR A 89 1.47 -14.48 14.54
CA THR A 89 1.20 -15.18 15.81
C THR A 89 0.20 -14.36 16.62
N GLY A 90 -0.78 -15.03 17.22
CA GLY A 90 -1.82 -14.41 18.03
C GLY A 90 -3.21 -14.60 17.44
N THR A 91 -4.17 -13.89 17.98
CA THR A 91 -5.56 -13.88 17.52
C THR A 91 -5.74 -12.90 16.38
N ASP A 92 -6.71 -13.15 15.53
CA ASP A 92 -7.09 -12.25 14.45
C ASP A 92 -7.42 -10.85 14.97
N LEU A 93 -6.97 -9.86 14.26
CA LEU A 93 -7.16 -8.44 14.57
C LEU A 93 -8.06 -7.79 13.54
N THR A 94 -8.68 -6.68 13.92
CA THR A 94 -9.59 -5.95 13.05
C THR A 94 -9.03 -4.56 12.75
N ILE A 95 -9.22 -4.06 11.55
CA ILE A 95 -8.85 -2.69 11.19
C ILE A 95 -9.70 -1.72 12.03
N ASP A 96 -9.04 -0.82 12.75
CA ASP A 96 -9.69 0.24 13.53
C ASP A 96 -10.16 1.37 12.61
N THR A 97 -11.38 1.29 12.15
CA THR A 97 -11.96 2.28 11.23
C THR A 97 -12.14 3.67 11.85
N ASN A 98 -12.03 3.80 13.17
CA ASN A 98 -12.11 5.10 13.85
C ASN A 98 -10.77 5.84 13.93
N PHE A 99 -9.69 5.17 13.58
CA PHE A 99 -8.37 5.78 13.64
C PHE A 99 -8.11 6.67 12.42
N THR A 100 -7.87 7.95 12.68
CA THR A 100 -7.61 8.97 11.64
C THR A 100 -6.17 9.50 11.67
N GLY A 101 -5.29 8.84 12.42
CA GLY A 101 -3.92 9.28 12.60
C GLY A 101 -3.74 10.21 13.80
N VAL A 102 -2.51 10.62 14.04
CA VAL A 102 -2.16 11.58 15.09
C VAL A 102 -1.98 12.95 14.44
N SER A 103 -2.72 13.93 14.91
CA SER A 103 -2.66 15.30 14.39
C SER A 103 -2.64 16.33 15.52
N THR A 104 -2.15 17.51 15.22
CA THR A 104 -2.26 18.69 16.08
C THR A 104 -2.80 19.86 15.27
N VAL A 105 -3.45 20.81 15.96
CA VAL A 105 -4.00 22.02 15.32
C VAL A 105 -3.21 23.22 15.77
N ILE A 106 -2.61 23.95 14.83
CA ILE A 106 -1.87 25.18 15.07
C ILE A 106 -2.44 26.26 14.12
N ASN A 107 -2.84 27.39 14.68
CA ASN A 107 -3.41 28.52 13.91
C ASN A 107 -4.55 28.07 12.95
N ASN A 108 -5.48 27.27 13.46
CA ASN A 108 -6.62 26.74 12.74
C ASN A 108 -6.26 25.83 11.53
N ARG A 109 -5.04 25.30 11.47
CA ARG A 109 -4.59 24.32 10.48
C ARG A 109 -4.25 23.02 11.17
N THR A 110 -4.71 21.92 10.61
CA THR A 110 -4.40 20.57 11.08
C THR A 110 -3.08 20.11 10.48
N TYR A 111 -2.15 19.71 11.33
CA TYR A 111 -0.89 19.08 10.95
C TYR A 111 -0.89 17.64 11.42
N TYR A 112 -0.62 16.73 10.52
CA TYR A 112 -0.47 15.31 10.85
C TYR A 112 0.97 15.03 11.30
N LEU A 113 1.09 14.35 12.44
CA LEU A 113 2.39 13.91 12.98
C LEU A 113 2.79 12.57 12.34
N GLY A 114 2.95 12.55 11.04
CA GLY A 114 3.23 11.38 10.24
C GLY A 114 2.22 11.20 9.12
N GLN A 115 1.97 9.95 8.72
CA GLN A 115 1.00 9.62 7.69
C GLN A 115 -0.43 9.95 8.14
N SER A 116 -1.22 10.58 7.28
CA SER A 116 -2.66 10.75 7.53
C SER A 116 -3.41 9.45 7.26
N PHE A 117 -4.49 9.23 8.03
CA PHE A 117 -5.33 8.03 7.92
C PHE A 117 -6.76 8.42 7.60
N THR A 118 -7.42 7.59 6.81
CA THR A 118 -8.86 7.63 6.62
C THR A 118 -9.42 6.27 7.01
N SER A 119 -10.30 6.25 8.01
CA SER A 119 -10.94 5.02 8.50
C SER A 119 -9.95 3.89 8.79
N GLY A 120 -8.84 4.21 9.46
CA GLY A 120 -7.83 3.24 9.90
C GLY A 120 -6.78 2.83 8.87
N ILE A 121 -6.91 3.28 7.62
CA ILE A 121 -5.95 3.01 6.56
C ILE A 121 -5.22 4.29 6.20
N ALA A 122 -3.90 4.20 6.05
CA ALA A 122 -3.09 5.34 5.67
C ALA A 122 -3.44 5.84 4.26
N ASN A 123 -3.57 7.15 4.12
CA ASN A 123 -3.74 7.76 2.81
C ASN A 123 -2.42 7.63 2.02
N PRO A 124 -2.46 7.29 0.74
CA PRO A 124 -1.26 7.15 -0.06
C PRO A 124 -0.59 8.51 -0.26
N GLU A 125 0.73 8.57 -0.11
CA GLU A 125 1.52 9.76 -0.47
C GLU A 125 1.58 9.95 -1.99
N VAL A 126 1.60 8.84 -2.71
CA VAL A 126 1.58 8.82 -4.17
C VAL A 126 0.38 8.03 -4.64
N LYS A 127 -0.53 8.71 -5.32
CA LYS A 127 -1.72 8.07 -5.89
C LYS A 127 -1.42 7.65 -7.33
N LYS A 128 -1.60 6.37 -7.65
CA LYS A 128 -1.44 5.86 -9.03
C LYS A 128 -2.35 6.60 -9.99
N HIS A 129 -1.84 6.91 -11.17
CA HIS A 129 -2.58 7.55 -12.26
C HIS A 129 -3.18 8.94 -11.91
N SER A 130 -2.66 9.62 -10.90
CA SER A 130 -3.15 10.94 -10.48
C SER A 130 -2.30 12.10 -11.01
N GLY A 131 -1.18 11.82 -11.64
CA GLY A 131 -0.33 12.84 -12.24
C GLY A 131 -0.95 13.42 -13.52
N ASN A 132 -0.76 14.73 -13.72
CA ASN A 132 -1.05 15.37 -14.99
C ASN A 132 0.19 15.37 -15.88
N ILE A 133 0.02 15.07 -17.16
CA ILE A 133 1.10 15.22 -18.14
C ILE A 133 1.24 16.71 -18.40
N ILE A 134 2.35 17.30 -17.96
CA ILE A 134 2.62 18.72 -18.13
C ILE A 134 3.24 18.99 -19.50
N TYR A 135 4.00 18.03 -20.02
CA TYR A 135 4.71 18.18 -21.29
C TYR A 135 4.92 16.83 -21.96
N VAL A 136 4.65 16.78 -23.25
CA VAL A 136 4.96 15.63 -24.12
C VAL A 136 5.80 16.15 -25.28
N ASP A 137 7.05 15.69 -25.40
CA ASP A 137 7.88 15.93 -26.57
C ASP A 137 7.73 14.76 -27.54
N ASN A 138 6.94 14.96 -28.56
CA ASN A 138 6.67 13.98 -29.63
C ASN A 138 7.41 14.32 -30.91
N ARG A 139 8.68 14.68 -30.80
CA ARG A 139 9.50 14.94 -31.98
C ARG A 139 9.80 13.64 -32.71
N PRO A 140 9.79 13.67 -34.07
CA PRO A 140 10.20 12.50 -34.82
C PRO A 140 11.68 12.17 -34.57
N SER A 141 12.00 10.89 -34.62
CA SER A 141 13.40 10.43 -34.48
C SER A 141 14.30 11.12 -35.47
N ILE A 142 15.38 11.71 -34.98
CA ILE A 142 16.40 12.31 -35.86
C ILE A 142 17.27 11.18 -36.39
N THR A 143 17.34 11.05 -37.70
CA THR A 143 18.29 10.14 -38.35
C THR A 143 19.70 10.73 -38.23
N ARG A 144 20.56 10.06 -37.52
CA ARG A 144 21.94 10.50 -37.28
C ARG A 144 22.88 9.96 -38.32
N SER A 145 23.87 10.75 -38.66
CA SER A 145 24.96 10.25 -39.49
C SER A 145 25.85 9.30 -38.68
N SER A 146 26.47 8.32 -39.35
CA SER A 146 27.31 7.31 -38.71
C SER A 146 28.51 7.90 -37.94
N ASN A 147 28.87 9.13 -38.20
CA ASN A 147 29.99 9.81 -37.56
C ASN A 147 29.60 10.78 -36.45
N GLN A 148 28.32 10.89 -36.15
CA GLN A 148 27.82 11.76 -35.09
C GLN A 148 27.97 11.10 -33.74
N LYS A 149 28.61 11.78 -32.77
CA LYS A 149 28.65 11.41 -31.36
C LYS A 149 27.73 12.34 -30.58
N GLU A 150 27.07 11.79 -29.61
CA GLU A 150 26.22 12.55 -28.72
C GLU A 150 26.48 12.13 -27.26
N ASP A 151 26.72 13.10 -26.40
CA ASP A 151 26.86 12.90 -24.98
C ASP A 151 25.60 13.40 -24.27
N ILE A 152 24.89 12.51 -23.59
CA ILE A 152 23.73 12.84 -22.80
C ILE A 152 24.14 12.95 -21.34
N LYS A 153 24.04 14.15 -20.78
CA LYS A 153 24.27 14.38 -19.35
C LYS A 153 22.93 14.56 -18.64
N VAL A 154 22.61 13.63 -17.75
CA VAL A 154 21.42 13.70 -16.88
C VAL A 154 21.85 14.17 -15.51
N ILE A 155 21.29 15.28 -15.05
CA ILE A 155 21.48 15.78 -13.68
C ILE A 155 20.16 15.57 -12.94
N LEU A 156 20.20 14.72 -11.93
CA LEU A 156 19.07 14.50 -11.03
C LEU A 156 19.29 15.34 -9.76
N GLN A 157 18.29 16.11 -9.40
CA GLN A 157 18.29 16.91 -8.19
C GLN A 157 17.15 16.37 -7.30
N PHE A 158 17.50 15.92 -6.09
CA PHE A 158 16.56 15.33 -5.11
C PHE A 158 16.24 16.34 -4.03
#